data_04aa992f846e1b2a6ec1f78a7382eceb
#
_entry.id   04aa992f846e1b2a6ec1f78a7382eceb
#
_cell.length_a   1.000
_cell.length_b   1.000
_cell.length_c   1.000
_cell.angle_alpha   90.00
_cell.angle_beta   90.00
_cell.angle_gamma   90.00
#
_symmetry.space_group_name_H-M   'P 1'
#
loop_
_entity.id
_entity.type
_entity.pdbx_description
1 polymer ?
#
loop_
_entity_poly.entity_id
_entity_poly.type
_entity_poly.pdbx_seq_one_letter_code
_entity_poly.pdbx_strand_id
1 'polypeptide(L)'
;MSTYGEDVEFYFVQTMPMEEKRLQMGWGVDDKALSYVVRYYEDEKRAKELILDSDVVLFGWTEDRIWDVEQKRLSSGKISFRVSERIYREGQWKFISPRGLKKKYQEHIKFRKMPVYLLCTGAYVASDFKLINSYPGRMMKWGYFPDAAGDEAVAERGGDKIRLCWAGRLIELKHPGFAVRAAAMLRDFGYDFTLDIVGDGPLKDELSQMVKELNLEGVVNLAGGKDPGEVLSYMRGADVFLFTSNYLEGWGAVVNEAMQSGCAVVASGEAGAVPFLIEDGKNGLIYEKGSYEKFAAKVKYLFDNKEIIPELGKRAQETINNKWNAKCAAAELIRFCRELMAGKDPVMALDGPMSPAKVLTPPGFIRTLQEKNHLE
;
A
#
# COMPACT_ATOMS: atom_id res chain seq x y z
N MET A 1 20.01 -1.39 -11.02
CA MET A 1 20.50 -1.74 -12.36
C MET A 1 21.65 -2.75 -12.31
N SER A 2 22.62 -2.64 -11.42
CA SER A 2 23.75 -3.58 -11.30
C SER A 2 23.40 -5.04 -10.93
N THR A 3 22.17 -5.31 -10.50
CA THR A 3 21.74 -6.61 -9.97
C THR A 3 21.27 -7.60 -11.06
N TYR A 4 20.92 -7.12 -12.27
CA TYR A 4 20.22 -7.94 -13.30
C TYR A 4 20.99 -8.14 -14.60
N GLY A 5 22.27 -7.77 -14.63
CA GLY A 5 23.15 -7.95 -15.77
C GLY A 5 23.06 -6.85 -16.82
N GLU A 6 23.97 -6.90 -17.77
CA GLU A 6 24.10 -5.90 -18.86
C GLU A 6 22.97 -5.95 -19.90
N ASP A 7 22.07 -6.94 -19.82
CA ASP A 7 21.01 -7.20 -20.79
C ASP A 7 19.66 -6.53 -20.43
N VAL A 8 19.59 -5.75 -19.34
CA VAL A 8 18.40 -4.99 -18.95
C VAL A 8 18.68 -3.50 -18.90
N GLU A 9 18.12 -2.78 -19.86
CA GLU A 9 18.14 -1.31 -19.90
C GLU A 9 16.83 -0.77 -19.34
N PHE A 10 16.89 0.13 -18.36
CA PHE A 10 15.73 0.69 -17.66
C PHE A 10 15.66 2.20 -17.84
N TYR A 11 14.48 2.69 -18.19
CA TYR A 11 14.15 4.12 -18.22
C TYR A 11 12.90 4.43 -17.40
N PHE A 12 12.94 5.53 -16.70
CA PHE A 12 11.78 6.10 -16.01
C PHE A 12 11.30 7.35 -16.76
N VAL A 13 10.15 7.24 -17.41
CA VAL A 13 9.56 8.39 -18.12
C VAL A 13 8.67 9.16 -17.15
N GLN A 14 9.14 10.31 -16.70
CA GLN A 14 8.41 11.21 -15.83
C GLN A 14 7.47 12.11 -16.65
N THR A 15 6.16 11.93 -16.48
CA THR A 15 5.15 12.63 -17.29
C THR A 15 4.83 14.04 -16.79
N MET A 16 5.16 14.36 -15.54
CA MET A 16 4.96 15.67 -14.91
C MET A 16 5.99 15.91 -13.79
N PRO A 17 6.32 17.18 -13.48
CA PRO A 17 7.14 17.51 -12.32
C PRO A 17 6.45 17.08 -11.04
N MET A 18 7.24 16.83 -10.00
CA MET A 18 6.71 16.57 -8.66
C MET A 18 6.02 17.83 -8.11
N GLU A 19 4.86 17.64 -7.48
CA GLU A 19 4.12 18.73 -6.84
C GLU A 19 4.95 19.38 -5.72
N GLU A 20 4.97 20.72 -5.66
CA GLU A 20 5.71 21.48 -4.63
C GLU A 20 5.35 21.04 -3.21
N LYS A 21 4.08 20.72 -2.96
CA LYS A 21 3.61 20.24 -1.66
C LYS A 21 4.30 18.94 -1.23
N ARG A 22 4.59 18.04 -2.18
CA ARG A 22 5.32 16.79 -1.89
C ARG A 22 6.79 17.05 -1.63
N LEU A 23 7.39 18.00 -2.36
CA LEU A 23 8.77 18.45 -2.13
C LEU A 23 8.92 19.03 -0.72
N GLN A 24 7.97 19.87 -0.27
CA GLN A 24 7.93 20.44 1.08
C GLN A 24 7.76 19.38 2.18
N MET A 25 7.15 18.23 1.87
CA MET A 25 7.02 17.08 2.76
C MET A 25 8.27 16.17 2.82
N GLY A 26 9.39 16.59 2.19
CA GLY A 26 10.62 15.79 2.16
C GLY A 26 10.60 14.59 1.21
N TRP A 27 9.63 14.52 0.30
CA TRP A 27 9.50 13.41 -0.67
C TRP A 27 10.28 13.67 -1.97
N GLY A 28 11.07 14.75 -2.01
CA GLY A 28 11.89 15.10 -3.16
C GLY A 28 13.09 14.18 -3.31
N VAL A 29 13.25 13.61 -4.50
CA VAL A 29 14.50 12.98 -4.95
C VAL A 29 15.16 13.94 -5.92
N ASP A 30 16.47 14.16 -5.82
CA ASP A 30 17.22 14.84 -6.88
C ASP A 30 17.30 13.94 -8.11
N ASP A 31 16.21 13.96 -8.91
CA ASP A 31 16.07 13.16 -10.10
C ASP A 31 16.93 13.67 -11.28
N LYS A 32 17.53 14.88 -11.16
CA LYS A 32 18.40 15.45 -12.19
C LYS A 32 19.71 14.69 -12.35
N ALA A 33 20.19 14.07 -11.27
CA ALA A 33 21.39 13.25 -11.28
C ALA A 33 21.16 11.82 -11.81
N LEU A 34 19.91 11.41 -12.05
CA LEU A 34 19.57 10.05 -12.44
C LEU A 34 19.52 9.91 -13.97
N SER A 35 20.54 9.30 -14.56
CA SER A 35 20.70 9.14 -16.02
C SER A 35 19.59 8.34 -16.71
N TYR A 36 18.81 7.54 -15.95
CA TYR A 36 17.70 6.75 -16.46
C TYR A 36 16.36 7.50 -16.44
N VAL A 37 16.31 8.73 -15.92
CA VAL A 37 15.09 9.55 -15.88
C VAL A 37 14.98 10.38 -17.14
N VAL A 38 13.89 10.19 -17.90
CA VAL A 38 13.55 10.98 -19.08
C VAL A 38 12.28 11.78 -18.78
N ARG A 39 12.37 13.10 -18.84
CA ARG A 39 11.25 13.99 -18.56
C ARG A 39 10.45 14.25 -19.82
N TYR A 40 9.22 13.77 -19.89
CA TYR A 40 8.32 13.93 -21.03
C TYR A 40 8.11 15.40 -21.40
N TYR A 41 8.04 16.27 -20.41
CA TYR A 41 7.84 17.73 -20.60
C TYR A 41 9.11 18.48 -21.02
N GLU A 42 10.29 17.87 -21.01
CA GLU A 42 11.56 18.42 -21.51
C GLU A 42 11.95 17.83 -22.86
N ASP A 43 11.77 16.51 -23.04
CA ASP A 43 12.07 15.79 -24.29
C ASP A 43 10.92 14.84 -24.66
N GLU A 44 9.85 15.41 -25.18
CA GLU A 44 8.65 14.66 -25.58
C GLU A 44 8.96 13.61 -26.66
N LYS A 45 9.85 13.93 -27.60
CA LYS A 45 10.19 13.03 -28.71
C LYS A 45 10.86 11.77 -28.17
N ARG A 46 11.90 11.92 -27.38
CA ARG A 46 12.63 10.79 -26.76
C ARG A 46 11.73 9.96 -25.86
N ALA A 47 10.91 10.62 -25.05
CA ALA A 47 9.95 9.94 -24.16
C ALA A 47 8.94 9.09 -24.96
N LYS A 48 8.39 9.62 -26.08
CA LYS A 48 7.48 8.88 -26.97
C LYS A 48 8.16 7.68 -27.62
N GLU A 49 9.39 7.85 -28.11
CA GLU A 49 10.19 6.75 -28.67
C GLU A 49 10.35 5.63 -27.64
N LEU A 50 10.78 5.95 -26.40
CA LEU A 50 10.92 4.97 -25.35
C LEU A 50 9.61 4.23 -25.04
N ILE A 51 8.49 4.94 -24.90
CA ILE A 51 7.18 4.31 -24.62
C ILE A 51 6.75 3.40 -25.79
N LEU A 52 6.97 3.78 -27.03
CA LEU A 52 6.50 3.01 -28.18
C LEU A 52 7.42 1.85 -28.56
N ASP A 53 8.73 2.01 -28.38
CA ASP A 53 9.71 1.09 -28.93
C ASP A 53 10.32 0.10 -27.94
N SER A 54 10.29 0.40 -26.62
CA SER A 54 10.77 -0.54 -25.61
C SER A 54 10.05 -1.90 -25.69
N ASP A 55 10.72 -2.98 -25.33
CA ASP A 55 10.15 -4.33 -25.30
C ASP A 55 8.99 -4.41 -24.32
N VAL A 56 9.15 -3.84 -23.13
CA VAL A 56 8.19 -3.85 -22.04
C VAL A 56 7.96 -2.43 -21.51
N VAL A 57 6.71 -2.08 -21.25
CA VAL A 57 6.34 -0.79 -20.64
C VAL A 57 5.41 -1.03 -19.45
N LEU A 58 5.67 -0.33 -18.34
CA LEU A 58 4.79 -0.24 -17.18
C LEU A 58 4.16 1.15 -17.12
N PHE A 59 2.84 1.21 -17.22
CA PHE A 59 2.08 2.45 -17.03
C PHE A 59 1.61 2.54 -15.58
N GLY A 60 2.07 3.59 -14.88
CA GLY A 60 1.51 4.01 -13.60
C GLY A 60 0.29 4.92 -13.77
N TRP A 61 0.12 5.86 -12.85
CA TRP A 61 -0.88 6.93 -12.95
C TRP A 61 -0.37 8.01 -13.91
N THR A 62 -0.82 7.97 -15.16
CA THR A 62 -0.26 8.79 -16.23
C THR A 62 -1.11 10.00 -16.60
N GLU A 63 -2.28 10.18 -16.00
CA GLU A 63 -3.27 11.18 -16.39
C GLU A 63 -3.53 11.24 -17.93
N ASP A 64 -4.26 12.22 -18.40
CA ASP A 64 -4.61 12.31 -19.83
C ASP A 64 -3.46 12.80 -20.73
N ARG A 65 -2.31 13.19 -20.16
CA ARG A 65 -1.19 13.82 -20.89
C ARG A 65 -0.53 12.94 -21.94
N ILE A 66 -0.45 11.64 -21.69
CA ILE A 66 0.15 10.69 -22.64
C ILE A 66 -0.90 9.72 -23.20
N TRP A 67 -2.18 10.11 -23.14
CA TRP A 67 -3.29 9.26 -23.55
C TRP A 67 -3.10 8.62 -24.92
N ASP A 68 -2.81 9.41 -25.95
CA ASP A 68 -2.67 8.92 -27.33
C ASP A 68 -1.50 7.95 -27.47
N VAL A 69 -0.37 8.24 -26.81
CA VAL A 69 0.82 7.40 -26.83
C VAL A 69 0.57 6.09 -26.10
N GLU A 70 -0.08 6.16 -24.92
CA GLU A 70 -0.48 4.98 -24.16
C GLU A 70 -1.45 4.10 -24.96
N GLN A 71 -2.50 4.69 -25.57
CA GLN A 71 -3.45 3.96 -26.41
C GLN A 71 -2.77 3.26 -27.59
N LYS A 72 -1.82 3.95 -28.24
CA LYS A 72 -1.04 3.40 -29.35
C LYS A 72 -0.18 2.23 -28.89
N ARG A 73 0.51 2.39 -27.76
CA ARG A 73 1.35 1.33 -27.17
C ARG A 73 0.52 0.10 -26.76
N LEU A 74 -0.58 0.29 -26.05
CA LEU A 74 -1.45 -0.80 -25.59
C LEU A 74 -2.11 -1.57 -26.75
N SER A 75 -2.25 -0.94 -27.92
CA SER A 75 -2.80 -1.54 -29.15
C SER A 75 -1.72 -2.19 -30.03
N SER A 76 -0.44 -2.01 -29.75
CA SER A 76 0.66 -2.43 -30.63
C SER A 76 0.97 -3.93 -30.61
N GLY A 77 0.42 -4.68 -29.65
CA GLY A 77 0.77 -6.08 -29.43
C GLY A 77 2.08 -6.30 -28.67
N LYS A 78 2.76 -5.23 -28.22
CA LYS A 78 3.94 -5.32 -27.36
C LYS A 78 3.53 -5.53 -25.90
N ILE A 79 4.35 -6.23 -25.12
CA ILE A 79 4.12 -6.50 -23.68
C ILE A 79 3.98 -5.17 -22.95
N SER A 80 2.87 -5.02 -22.23
CA SER A 80 2.60 -3.81 -21.45
C SER A 80 1.93 -4.16 -20.12
N PHE A 81 2.25 -3.40 -19.09
CA PHE A 81 1.64 -3.52 -17.79
C PHE A 81 0.93 -2.21 -17.41
N ARG A 82 -0.16 -2.32 -16.70
CA ARG A 82 -0.81 -1.20 -16.03
C ARG A 82 -0.82 -1.42 -14.54
N VAL A 83 -0.29 -0.48 -13.79
CA VAL A 83 -0.33 -0.46 -12.34
C VAL A 83 -1.60 0.26 -11.90
N SER A 84 -2.42 -0.34 -11.08
CA SER A 84 -3.67 0.28 -10.66
C SER A 84 -4.03 -0.07 -9.23
N GLU A 85 -4.54 0.92 -8.51
CA GLU A 85 -5.37 0.76 -7.33
C GLU A 85 -6.82 0.50 -7.74
N ARG A 86 -7.73 0.39 -6.77
CA ARG A 86 -9.16 0.19 -6.99
C ARG A 86 -9.78 1.33 -7.78
N ILE A 87 -10.48 0.99 -8.86
CA ILE A 87 -11.24 1.94 -9.70
C ILE A 87 -12.65 2.22 -9.17
N TYR A 88 -13.16 1.35 -8.26
CA TYR A 88 -14.44 1.49 -7.59
C TYR A 88 -14.27 1.54 -6.06
N ARG A 89 -13.31 2.35 -5.59
CA ARG A 89 -12.96 2.47 -4.17
C ARG A 89 -14.17 2.87 -3.29
N GLU A 90 -14.98 3.80 -3.78
CA GLU A 90 -16.16 4.29 -3.07
C GLU A 90 -17.38 3.35 -3.15
N GLY A 91 -17.32 2.31 -3.97
CA GLY A 91 -18.37 1.32 -4.12
C GLY A 91 -18.46 0.73 -5.53
N GLN A 92 -18.54 -0.59 -5.60
CA GLN A 92 -18.64 -1.34 -6.86
C GLN A 92 -19.96 -1.11 -7.62
N TRP A 93 -21.00 -0.60 -6.97
CA TRP A 93 -22.27 -0.21 -7.62
C TRP A 93 -22.05 0.82 -8.75
N LYS A 94 -20.96 1.58 -8.73
CA LYS A 94 -20.61 2.54 -9.80
C LYS A 94 -20.35 1.87 -11.15
N PHE A 95 -20.13 0.56 -11.20
CA PHE A 95 -19.87 -0.16 -12.47
C PHE A 95 -21.08 -0.17 -13.42
N ILE A 96 -22.31 -0.03 -12.90
CA ILE A 96 -23.54 0.01 -13.71
C ILE A 96 -23.74 1.33 -14.48
N SER A 97 -22.94 2.35 -14.20
CA SER A 97 -23.03 3.65 -14.89
C SER A 97 -22.67 3.53 -16.37
N PRO A 98 -23.56 3.87 -17.33
CA PRO A 98 -23.24 3.77 -18.76
C PRO A 98 -22.05 4.65 -19.18
N ARG A 99 -21.94 5.88 -18.62
CA ARG A 99 -20.79 6.75 -18.86
C ARG A 99 -19.50 6.15 -18.31
N GLY A 100 -19.58 5.60 -17.09
CA GLY A 100 -18.46 4.91 -16.46
C GLY A 100 -18.00 3.70 -17.26
N LEU A 101 -18.93 2.87 -17.75
CA LEU A 101 -18.62 1.73 -18.60
C LEU A 101 -17.99 2.14 -19.93
N LYS A 102 -18.49 3.20 -20.59
CA LYS A 102 -17.88 3.74 -21.83
C LYS A 102 -16.43 4.17 -21.56
N LYS A 103 -16.19 4.89 -20.44
CA LYS A 103 -14.83 5.28 -20.03
C LYS A 103 -13.97 4.04 -19.79
N LYS A 104 -14.45 3.06 -19.01
CA LYS A 104 -13.70 1.82 -18.72
C LYS A 104 -13.47 0.95 -19.96
N TYR A 105 -14.37 0.98 -20.94
CA TYR A 105 -14.12 0.35 -22.22
C TYR A 105 -12.91 0.94 -22.92
N GLN A 106 -12.83 2.27 -23.03
CA GLN A 106 -11.70 2.97 -23.66
C GLN A 106 -10.39 2.80 -22.89
N GLU A 107 -10.46 2.79 -21.58
CA GLU A 107 -9.26 2.69 -20.72
C GLU A 107 -8.73 1.27 -20.62
N HIS A 108 -9.61 0.24 -20.55
CA HIS A 108 -9.22 -1.10 -20.13
C HIS A 108 -9.78 -2.23 -21.03
N ILE A 109 -11.11 -2.24 -21.29
CA ILE A 109 -11.78 -3.43 -21.83
C ILE A 109 -11.34 -3.74 -23.25
N LYS A 110 -11.15 -2.72 -24.09
CA LYS A 110 -10.77 -2.90 -25.50
C LYS A 110 -9.41 -3.58 -25.69
N PHE A 111 -8.54 -3.53 -24.68
CA PHE A 111 -7.23 -4.18 -24.70
C PHE A 111 -7.22 -5.62 -24.17
N ARG A 112 -8.38 -6.15 -23.80
CA ARG A 112 -8.48 -7.48 -23.15
C ARG A 112 -7.89 -8.64 -23.96
N LYS A 113 -7.71 -8.48 -25.28
CA LYS A 113 -7.08 -9.48 -26.15
C LYS A 113 -5.58 -9.18 -26.42
N MET A 114 -5.10 -8.01 -26.02
CA MET A 114 -3.70 -7.60 -26.19
C MET A 114 -2.83 -8.18 -25.03
N PRO A 115 -1.52 -8.29 -25.19
CA PRO A 115 -0.60 -8.70 -24.13
C PRO A 115 -0.42 -7.59 -23.08
N VAL A 116 -1.54 -7.17 -22.51
CA VAL A 116 -1.61 -6.17 -21.45
C VAL A 116 -1.97 -6.84 -20.14
N TYR A 117 -1.15 -6.60 -19.13
CA TYR A 117 -1.25 -7.20 -17.80
C TYR A 117 -1.60 -6.14 -16.77
N LEU A 118 -2.29 -6.53 -15.70
CA LEU A 118 -2.63 -5.64 -14.60
C LEU A 118 -1.80 -5.99 -13.36
N LEU A 119 -1.07 -5.03 -12.86
CA LEU A 119 -0.39 -5.05 -11.57
C LEU A 119 -1.34 -4.45 -10.53
N CYS A 120 -1.94 -5.31 -9.74
CA CYS A 120 -2.95 -4.96 -8.75
C CYS A 120 -2.28 -4.42 -7.48
N THR A 121 -2.28 -3.09 -7.30
CA THR A 121 -1.78 -2.45 -6.09
C THR A 121 -2.87 -2.50 -5.00
N GLY A 122 -2.98 -3.68 -4.40
CA GLY A 122 -3.94 -3.98 -3.35
C GLY A 122 -4.83 -5.19 -3.64
N ALA A 123 -5.21 -5.88 -2.58
CA ALA A 123 -5.87 -7.17 -2.62
C ALA A 123 -7.27 -7.14 -3.28
N TYR A 124 -7.94 -6.01 -3.25
CA TYR A 124 -9.30 -5.84 -3.77
C TYR A 124 -9.37 -5.30 -5.19
N VAL A 125 -8.23 -4.98 -5.81
CA VAL A 125 -8.15 -4.42 -7.16
C VAL A 125 -8.69 -5.39 -8.20
N ALA A 126 -8.29 -6.67 -8.13
CA ALA A 126 -8.73 -7.69 -9.07
C ALA A 126 -10.26 -7.84 -9.12
N SER A 127 -10.96 -7.58 -8.02
CA SER A 127 -12.43 -7.61 -7.95
C SER A 127 -13.06 -6.55 -8.85
N ASP A 128 -12.55 -5.31 -8.80
CA ASP A 128 -13.06 -4.21 -9.62
C ASP A 128 -12.88 -4.49 -11.12
N PHE A 129 -11.72 -5.00 -11.51
CA PHE A 129 -11.44 -5.32 -12.92
C PHE A 129 -12.14 -6.60 -13.42
N LYS A 130 -12.46 -7.53 -12.50
CA LYS A 130 -13.31 -8.68 -12.82
C LYS A 130 -14.71 -8.26 -13.21
N LEU A 131 -15.31 -7.25 -12.52
CA LEU A 131 -16.64 -6.73 -12.85
C LEU A 131 -16.75 -6.21 -14.28
N ILE A 132 -15.71 -5.54 -14.78
CA ILE A 132 -15.68 -5.01 -16.16
C ILE A 132 -15.05 -5.99 -17.15
N ASN A 133 -14.77 -7.22 -16.73
CA ASN A 133 -14.19 -8.28 -17.56
C ASN A 133 -12.92 -7.85 -18.31
N SER A 134 -12.03 -7.12 -17.63
CA SER A 134 -10.71 -6.73 -18.14
C SER A 134 -9.63 -7.68 -17.65
N TYR A 135 -8.54 -7.81 -18.39
CA TYR A 135 -7.35 -8.59 -18.04
C TYR A 135 -7.58 -10.03 -17.60
N PRO A 136 -8.41 -10.84 -18.29
CA PRO A 136 -8.70 -12.21 -17.87
C PRO A 136 -7.41 -13.06 -17.82
N GLY A 137 -7.11 -13.65 -16.65
CA GLY A 137 -5.88 -14.44 -16.43
C GLY A 137 -4.59 -13.63 -16.36
N ARG A 138 -4.67 -12.30 -16.35
CA ARG A 138 -3.51 -11.39 -16.43
C ARG A 138 -3.49 -10.33 -15.33
N MET A 139 -3.98 -10.67 -14.15
CA MET A 139 -3.96 -9.82 -12.97
C MET A 139 -2.98 -10.39 -11.96
N MET A 140 -1.95 -9.62 -11.59
CA MET A 140 -0.90 -10.02 -10.66
C MET A 140 -0.91 -9.15 -9.43
N LYS A 141 -0.49 -9.73 -8.29
CA LYS A 141 -0.23 -8.97 -7.07
C LYS A 141 0.91 -8.00 -7.29
N TRP A 142 0.72 -6.79 -6.83
CA TRP A 142 1.71 -5.73 -6.83
C TRP A 142 1.50 -4.83 -5.62
N GLY A 143 2.47 -3.95 -5.32
CA GLY A 143 2.36 -3.06 -4.19
C GLY A 143 3.25 -1.83 -4.30
N TYR A 144 3.29 -1.06 -3.23
CA TYR A 144 4.35 -0.09 -2.99
C TYR A 144 5.48 -0.80 -2.24
N PHE A 145 6.70 -0.46 -2.61
CA PHE A 145 7.91 -1.03 -2.06
C PHE A 145 8.77 0.12 -1.52
N PRO A 146 8.48 0.61 -0.29
CA PRO A 146 9.33 1.61 0.35
C PRO A 146 10.77 1.14 0.41
N ASP A 147 11.70 2.09 0.37
CA ASP A 147 13.12 1.78 0.53
C ASP A 147 13.37 1.03 1.84
N ALA A 148 14.35 0.14 1.80
CA ALA A 148 14.77 -0.55 3.00
C ALA A 148 15.13 0.51 4.07
N ALA A 149 14.50 0.41 5.22
CA ALA A 149 14.98 1.14 6.37
C ALA A 149 16.47 0.78 6.55
N GLY A 150 17.35 1.78 6.58
CA GLY A 150 18.78 1.54 6.71
C GLY A 150 19.13 0.58 7.85
N ASP A 151 20.36 0.06 7.89
CA ASP A 151 20.87 -0.93 8.88
C ASP A 151 20.90 -0.37 10.34
N GLU A 152 20.07 0.61 10.67
CA GLU A 152 19.95 1.11 12.03
C GLU A 152 19.37 0.05 12.96
N ALA A 153 19.98 -0.08 14.13
CA ALA A 153 19.59 -1.08 15.11
C ALA A 153 18.12 -0.95 15.51
N VAL A 154 17.40 -2.05 15.42
CA VAL A 154 16.06 -2.17 15.99
C VAL A 154 16.18 -2.23 17.51
N ALA A 155 15.39 -1.46 18.26
CA ALA A 155 15.42 -1.48 19.71
C ALA A 155 15.09 -2.88 20.26
N GLU A 156 15.69 -3.25 21.40
CA GLU A 156 15.29 -4.48 22.11
C GLU A 156 13.78 -4.46 22.39
N ARG A 157 13.12 -5.56 22.07
CA ARG A 157 11.67 -5.75 22.18
C ARG A 157 11.33 -6.77 23.25
N GLY A 158 10.13 -6.65 23.81
CA GLY A 158 9.63 -7.63 24.79
C GLY A 158 9.92 -7.29 26.25
N GLY A 159 10.09 -6.01 26.57
CA GLY A 159 10.09 -5.54 27.96
C GLY A 159 8.70 -5.61 28.60
N ASP A 160 8.62 -5.37 29.94
CA ASP A 160 7.34 -5.34 30.66
C ASP A 160 6.39 -4.25 30.14
N LYS A 161 6.94 -3.12 29.70
CA LYS A 161 6.21 -1.99 29.13
C LYS A 161 6.16 -2.08 27.61
N ILE A 162 4.96 -2.24 27.05
CA ILE A 162 4.74 -2.34 25.60
C ILE A 162 4.64 -0.95 24.99
N ARG A 163 5.42 -0.71 23.92
CA ARG A 163 5.43 0.54 23.16
C ARG A 163 4.58 0.38 21.92
N LEU A 164 3.50 1.16 21.85
CA LEU A 164 2.60 1.21 20.69
C LEU A 164 2.96 2.39 19.81
N CYS A 165 2.82 2.23 18.51
CA CYS A 165 2.93 3.32 17.53
C CYS A 165 1.73 3.30 16.58
N TRP A 166 1.26 4.48 16.25
CA TRP A 166 0.35 4.76 15.14
C TRP A 166 0.95 5.88 14.30
N ALA A 167 0.99 5.75 12.97
CA ALA A 167 1.54 6.79 12.11
C ALA A 167 0.68 7.00 10.87
N GLY A 168 0.44 8.28 10.53
CA GLY A 168 -0.31 8.67 9.34
C GLY A 168 -0.91 10.05 9.42
N ARG A 169 -1.55 10.51 8.33
CA ARG A 169 -2.32 11.76 8.36
C ARG A 169 -3.50 11.63 9.31
N LEU A 170 -3.74 12.63 10.14
CA LEU A 170 -4.88 12.64 11.08
C LEU A 170 -6.17 13.02 10.35
N ILE A 171 -6.74 12.07 9.60
CA ILE A 171 -7.96 12.22 8.78
C ILE A 171 -8.92 11.05 9.02
N GLU A 172 -10.20 11.25 8.73
CA GLU A 172 -11.30 10.32 8.97
C GLU A 172 -10.99 8.87 8.52
N LEU A 173 -10.56 8.68 7.28
CA LEU A 173 -10.33 7.34 6.73
C LEU A 173 -9.25 6.53 7.49
N LYS A 174 -8.39 7.21 8.25
CA LYS A 174 -7.31 6.58 9.03
C LYS A 174 -7.73 6.14 10.43
N HIS A 175 -8.88 6.60 10.92
CA HIS A 175 -9.43 6.30 12.25
C HIS A 175 -8.41 6.39 13.41
N PRO A 176 -7.64 7.49 13.56
CA PRO A 176 -6.65 7.60 14.63
C PRO A 176 -7.27 7.51 16.03
N GLY A 177 -8.52 7.90 16.19
CA GLY A 177 -9.27 7.77 17.44
C GLY A 177 -9.41 6.34 17.96
N PHE A 178 -9.29 5.32 17.09
CA PHE A 178 -9.27 3.93 17.53
C PHE A 178 -8.05 3.63 18.41
N ALA A 179 -6.89 4.18 18.08
CA ALA A 179 -5.67 4.02 18.87
C ALA A 179 -5.83 4.66 20.26
N VAL A 180 -6.40 5.87 20.34
CA VAL A 180 -6.67 6.56 21.62
C VAL A 180 -7.67 5.79 22.47
N ARG A 181 -8.76 5.30 21.88
CA ARG A 181 -9.75 4.46 22.60
C ARG A 181 -9.15 3.14 23.09
N ALA A 182 -8.27 2.52 22.30
CA ALA A 182 -7.55 1.32 22.72
C ALA A 182 -6.61 1.60 23.90
N ALA A 183 -5.94 2.76 23.91
CA ALA A 183 -5.13 3.19 25.05
C ALA A 183 -5.97 3.33 26.33
N ALA A 184 -7.18 3.92 26.23
CA ALA A 184 -8.10 4.00 27.38
C ALA A 184 -8.47 2.59 27.90
N MET A 185 -8.84 1.69 27.01
CA MET A 185 -9.14 0.30 27.36
C MET A 185 -7.95 -0.38 28.05
N LEU A 186 -6.73 -0.25 27.52
CA LEU A 186 -5.52 -0.86 28.10
C LEU A 186 -5.22 -0.32 29.49
N ARG A 187 -5.34 1.00 29.70
CA ARG A 187 -5.21 1.63 31.02
C ARG A 187 -6.24 1.05 32.02
N ASP A 188 -7.51 0.93 31.61
CA ASP A 188 -8.58 0.43 32.47
C ASP A 188 -8.38 -1.04 32.87
N PHE A 189 -7.68 -1.82 32.03
CA PHE A 189 -7.23 -3.17 32.37
C PHE A 189 -5.92 -3.19 33.20
N GLY A 190 -5.29 -2.05 33.45
CA GLY A 190 -4.07 -1.95 34.27
C GLY A 190 -2.78 -2.37 33.54
N TYR A 191 -2.75 -2.38 32.21
CA TYR A 191 -1.54 -2.70 31.47
C TYR A 191 -0.54 -1.52 31.47
N ASP A 192 0.76 -1.84 31.49
CA ASP A 192 1.84 -0.85 31.32
C ASP A 192 2.21 -0.71 29.85
N PHE A 193 2.06 0.51 29.32
CA PHE A 193 2.32 0.81 27.92
C PHE A 193 2.58 2.29 27.68
N THR A 194 3.07 2.60 26.48
CA THR A 194 3.03 3.94 25.86
C THR A 194 2.44 3.86 24.47
N LEU A 195 1.86 4.95 23.99
CA LEU A 195 1.37 5.09 22.64
C LEU A 195 1.89 6.39 22.01
N ASP A 196 2.67 6.27 20.94
CA ASP A 196 3.03 7.41 20.09
C ASP A 196 2.08 7.50 18.90
N ILE A 197 1.43 8.66 18.71
CA ILE A 197 0.63 9.00 17.54
C ILE A 197 1.42 10.02 16.72
N VAL A 198 1.96 9.57 15.58
CA VAL A 198 2.84 10.36 14.71
C VAL A 198 2.07 10.81 13.47
N GLY A 199 1.92 12.11 13.31
CA GLY A 199 1.25 12.69 12.16
C GLY A 199 0.56 14.00 12.45
N ASP A 200 0.04 14.61 11.39
CA ASP A 200 -0.72 15.86 11.46
C ASP A 200 -1.96 15.78 10.56
N GLY A 201 -2.93 16.64 10.81
CA GLY A 201 -4.16 16.70 10.02
C GLY A 201 -5.34 17.32 10.77
N PRO A 202 -6.50 17.42 10.11
CA PRO A 202 -7.67 18.10 10.66
C PRO A 202 -8.24 17.50 11.95
N LEU A 203 -7.95 16.23 12.26
CA LEU A 203 -8.41 15.57 13.50
C LEU A 203 -7.50 15.82 14.71
N LYS A 204 -6.45 16.63 14.60
CA LYS A 204 -5.45 16.85 15.67
C LYS A 204 -6.08 17.37 16.96
N ASP A 205 -6.91 18.41 16.85
CA ASP A 205 -7.53 19.03 18.02
C ASP A 205 -8.54 18.09 18.69
N GLU A 206 -9.33 17.37 17.89
CA GLU A 206 -10.25 16.33 18.38
C GLU A 206 -9.51 15.23 19.15
N LEU A 207 -8.39 14.73 18.61
CA LEU A 207 -7.58 13.72 19.29
C LEU A 207 -6.95 14.27 20.59
N SER A 208 -6.49 15.51 20.58
CA SER A 208 -5.94 16.17 21.78
C SER A 208 -7.00 16.27 22.88
N GLN A 209 -8.22 16.66 22.49
CA GLN A 209 -9.34 16.71 23.41
C GLN A 209 -9.69 15.32 23.96
N MET A 210 -9.76 14.30 23.07
CA MET A 210 -10.03 12.92 23.47
C MET A 210 -8.99 12.37 24.46
N VAL A 211 -7.70 12.66 24.25
CA VAL A 211 -6.61 12.26 25.18
C VAL A 211 -6.83 12.85 26.58
N LYS A 212 -7.21 14.12 26.67
CA LYS A 212 -7.51 14.82 27.95
C LYS A 212 -8.75 14.24 28.63
N GLU A 213 -9.86 14.13 27.90
CA GLU A 213 -11.14 13.62 28.43
C GLU A 213 -11.00 12.18 28.96
N LEU A 214 -10.16 11.39 28.34
CA LEU A 214 -9.88 10.02 28.75
C LEU A 214 -8.72 9.92 29.78
N ASN A 215 -8.14 11.03 30.23
CA ASN A 215 -7.01 11.06 31.17
C ASN A 215 -5.82 10.19 30.71
N LEU A 216 -5.37 10.36 29.46
CA LEU A 216 -4.30 9.56 28.82
C LEU A 216 -2.99 10.33 28.63
N GLU A 217 -2.88 11.57 29.10
CA GLU A 217 -1.73 12.48 28.90
C GLU A 217 -0.40 11.89 29.38
N GLY A 218 -0.42 10.95 30.35
CA GLY A 218 0.78 10.27 30.84
C GLY A 218 1.26 9.08 30.00
N VAL A 219 0.43 8.58 29.07
CA VAL A 219 0.71 7.35 28.31
C VAL A 219 0.55 7.52 26.79
N VAL A 220 -0.18 8.55 26.33
CA VAL A 220 -0.36 8.87 24.89
C VAL A 220 0.39 10.14 24.57
N ASN A 221 1.31 10.06 23.60
CA ASN A 221 2.05 11.17 23.06
C ASN A 221 1.55 11.49 21.63
N LEU A 222 1.08 12.72 21.42
CA LEU A 222 0.74 13.25 20.09
C LEU A 222 2.01 13.94 19.52
N ALA A 223 2.85 13.18 18.82
CA ALA A 223 4.17 13.60 18.36
C ALA A 223 4.14 14.67 17.25
N GLY A 224 2.96 14.90 16.64
CA GLY A 224 2.83 15.82 15.49
C GLY A 224 3.38 15.27 14.19
N GLY A 225 3.40 16.11 13.15
CA GLY A 225 3.98 15.76 11.85
C GLY A 225 5.50 15.59 11.95
N LYS A 226 6.02 14.56 11.32
CA LYS A 226 7.44 14.20 11.31
C LYS A 226 7.90 13.91 9.89
N ASP A 227 9.20 14.05 9.63
CA ASP A 227 9.78 13.59 8.37
C ASP A 227 9.80 12.04 8.29
N PRO A 228 9.97 11.46 7.09
CA PRO A 228 9.92 10.02 6.92
C PRO A 228 10.94 9.25 7.77
N GLY A 229 12.15 9.79 7.96
CA GLY A 229 13.20 9.16 8.78
C GLY A 229 12.82 9.12 10.25
N GLU A 230 12.28 10.23 10.77
CA GLU A 230 11.78 10.31 12.14
C GLU A 230 10.59 9.32 12.36
N VAL A 231 9.65 9.23 11.39
CA VAL A 231 8.54 8.25 11.47
C VAL A 231 9.06 6.83 11.58
N LEU A 232 10.05 6.47 10.77
CA LEU A 232 10.69 5.14 10.85
C LEU A 232 11.38 4.93 12.22
N SER A 233 11.96 5.96 12.82
CA SER A 233 12.57 5.87 14.14
C SER A 233 11.53 5.56 15.23
N TYR A 234 10.34 6.17 15.18
CA TYR A 234 9.21 5.81 16.06
C TYR A 234 8.79 4.35 15.88
N MET A 235 8.69 3.87 14.65
CA MET A 235 8.35 2.47 14.36
C MET A 235 9.41 1.50 14.87
N ARG A 236 10.71 1.80 14.69
CA ARG A 236 11.81 0.97 15.21
C ARG A 236 11.81 0.91 16.74
N GLY A 237 11.40 2.00 17.39
CA GLY A 237 11.25 2.06 18.84
C GLY A 237 10.01 1.35 19.39
N ALA A 238 9.05 0.99 18.55
CA ALA A 238 7.78 0.41 18.97
C ALA A 238 7.78 -1.12 18.92
N ASP A 239 7.04 -1.75 19.81
CA ASP A 239 6.81 -3.20 19.83
C ASP A 239 5.62 -3.58 18.95
N VAL A 240 4.58 -2.74 18.93
CA VAL A 240 3.34 -2.97 18.18
C VAL A 240 2.98 -1.73 17.37
N PHE A 241 2.63 -1.94 16.11
CA PHE A 241 2.08 -0.90 15.23
C PHE A 241 0.58 -1.08 15.03
N LEU A 242 -0.17 0.02 15.19
CA LEU A 242 -1.63 0.03 15.06
C LEU A 242 -2.03 0.64 13.73
N PHE A 243 -2.59 -0.15 12.83
CA PHE A 243 -3.06 0.30 11.53
C PHE A 243 -4.58 0.25 11.42
N THR A 244 -5.23 1.41 11.46
CA THR A 244 -6.67 1.55 11.65
C THR A 244 -7.44 2.04 10.44
N SER A 245 -6.78 2.21 9.28
CA SER A 245 -7.41 2.73 8.06
C SER A 245 -8.58 1.86 7.57
N ASN A 246 -9.61 2.51 7.03
CA ASN A 246 -10.77 1.83 6.45
C ASN A 246 -10.56 1.49 4.96
N TYR A 247 -11.62 1.01 4.30
CA TYR A 247 -11.64 0.55 2.90
C TYR A 247 -11.31 1.64 1.85
N LEU A 248 -11.27 2.91 2.22
CA LEU A 248 -10.84 4.00 1.35
C LEU A 248 -9.31 4.09 1.23
N GLU A 249 -8.58 3.37 2.09
CA GLU A 249 -7.13 3.22 1.94
C GLU A 249 -6.79 2.35 0.74
N GLY A 250 -6.05 2.90 -0.22
CA GLY A 250 -5.67 2.17 -1.43
C GLY A 250 -4.71 1.02 -1.14
N TRP A 251 -3.53 1.36 -0.64
CA TRP A 251 -2.50 0.39 -0.24
C TRP A 251 -2.26 0.42 1.27
N GLY A 252 -1.76 1.51 1.81
CA GLY A 252 -1.33 1.63 3.19
C GLY A 252 0.16 1.32 3.36
N ALA A 253 1.04 2.08 2.67
CA ALA A 253 2.50 1.85 2.65
C ALA A 253 3.13 1.80 4.06
N VAL A 254 2.54 2.50 5.01
CA VAL A 254 2.96 2.50 6.41
C VAL A 254 2.95 1.09 7.05
N VAL A 255 2.16 0.15 6.51
CA VAL A 255 2.18 -1.27 6.93
C VAL A 255 3.51 -1.93 6.52
N ASN A 256 3.99 -1.66 5.28
CA ASN A 256 5.30 -2.15 4.86
C ASN A 256 6.41 -1.63 5.78
N GLU A 257 6.39 -0.33 6.09
CA GLU A 257 7.37 0.36 6.93
C GLU A 257 7.38 -0.19 8.36
N ALA A 258 6.19 -0.40 8.96
CA ALA A 258 6.06 -0.97 10.29
C ALA A 258 6.53 -2.43 10.34
N MET A 259 6.14 -3.25 9.37
CA MET A 259 6.60 -4.64 9.26
C MET A 259 8.12 -4.72 9.07
N GLN A 260 8.68 -3.87 8.20
CA GLN A 260 10.12 -3.78 7.97
C GLN A 260 10.88 -3.33 9.23
N SER A 261 10.29 -2.42 10.01
CA SER A 261 10.81 -2.00 11.30
C SER A 261 10.70 -3.11 12.38
N GLY A 262 10.10 -4.26 12.06
CA GLY A 262 9.96 -5.41 12.96
C GLY A 262 8.84 -5.25 13.98
N CYS A 263 7.87 -4.36 13.80
CA CYS A 263 6.70 -4.27 14.67
C CYS A 263 5.76 -5.47 14.50
N ALA A 264 5.17 -5.94 15.59
CA ALA A 264 3.94 -6.72 15.50
C ALA A 264 2.82 -5.79 15.03
N VAL A 265 2.19 -6.09 13.89
CA VAL A 265 1.18 -5.19 13.31
C VAL A 265 -0.22 -5.68 13.63
N VAL A 266 -1.07 -4.80 14.17
CA VAL A 266 -2.52 -5.00 14.27
C VAL A 266 -3.19 -4.16 13.20
N ALA A 267 -3.74 -4.79 12.16
CA ALA A 267 -4.16 -4.11 10.94
C ALA A 267 -5.62 -4.35 10.56
N SER A 268 -6.23 -3.31 10.01
CA SER A 268 -7.53 -3.39 9.32
C SER A 268 -7.41 -4.22 8.04
N GLY A 269 -8.16 -5.30 7.93
CA GLY A 269 -8.25 -6.10 6.72
C GLY A 269 -8.90 -5.39 5.54
N GLU A 270 -9.39 -4.17 5.71
CA GLU A 270 -10.05 -3.40 4.65
C GLU A 270 -9.07 -2.69 3.70
N ALA A 271 -7.83 -2.43 4.13
CA ALA A 271 -6.82 -1.77 3.31
C ALA A 271 -6.12 -2.74 2.34
N GLY A 272 -5.75 -2.23 1.18
CA GLY A 272 -5.27 -3.06 0.07
C GLY A 272 -4.01 -3.87 0.34
N ALA A 273 -3.07 -3.37 1.15
CA ALA A 273 -1.83 -4.07 1.47
C ALA A 273 -2.04 -5.27 2.40
N VAL A 274 -2.96 -5.13 3.36
CA VAL A 274 -3.06 -6.04 4.50
C VAL A 274 -3.27 -7.49 4.09
N PRO A 275 -4.22 -7.87 3.19
CA PRO A 275 -4.38 -9.26 2.78
C PRO A 275 -3.24 -9.80 1.89
N PHE A 276 -2.33 -8.93 1.43
CA PHE A 276 -1.14 -9.36 0.68
C PHE A 276 0.07 -9.55 1.59
N LEU A 277 0.21 -8.72 2.62
CA LEU A 277 1.39 -8.66 3.48
C LEU A 277 1.24 -9.48 4.75
N ILE A 278 0.02 -9.55 5.32
CA ILE A 278 -0.23 -10.15 6.63
C ILE A 278 -1.00 -11.45 6.50
N GLU A 279 -0.48 -12.49 7.13
CA GLU A 279 -1.17 -13.75 7.42
C GLU A 279 -1.55 -13.74 8.90
N ASP A 280 -2.87 -13.63 9.20
CA ASP A 280 -3.39 -13.44 10.56
C ASP A 280 -2.87 -14.50 11.53
N GLY A 281 -2.31 -14.06 12.65
CA GLY A 281 -1.71 -14.90 13.68
C GLY A 281 -0.30 -15.42 13.39
N LYS A 282 0.27 -15.17 12.18
CA LYS A 282 1.62 -15.62 11.82
C LYS A 282 2.66 -14.51 11.81
N ASN A 283 2.40 -13.43 11.07
CA ASN A 283 3.29 -12.29 10.91
C ASN A 283 2.61 -10.94 11.20
N GLY A 284 1.48 -10.99 11.89
CA GLY A 284 0.66 -9.86 12.30
C GLY A 284 -0.74 -10.32 12.65
N LEU A 285 -1.59 -9.39 13.06
CA LEU A 285 -2.98 -9.65 13.39
C LEU A 285 -3.90 -8.81 12.51
N ILE A 286 -4.93 -9.44 11.95
CA ILE A 286 -5.94 -8.78 11.13
C ILE A 286 -7.25 -8.67 11.90
N TYR A 287 -7.85 -7.48 11.94
CA TYR A 287 -9.23 -7.31 12.36
C TYR A 287 -10.13 -6.95 11.17
N GLU A 288 -11.37 -7.41 11.22
CA GLU A 288 -12.29 -7.32 10.09
C GLU A 288 -13.34 -6.21 10.24
N LYS A 289 -13.92 -5.80 9.11
CA LYS A 289 -15.10 -4.93 9.00
C LYS A 289 -14.92 -3.53 9.59
N GLY A 290 -13.69 -3.02 9.71
CA GLY A 290 -13.43 -1.71 10.30
C GLY A 290 -13.98 -1.53 11.71
N SER A 291 -14.25 -2.64 12.45
CA SER A 291 -14.87 -2.62 13.77
C SER A 291 -13.87 -2.28 14.86
N TYR A 292 -14.19 -1.26 15.67
CA TYR A 292 -13.39 -0.92 16.84
C TYR A 292 -13.31 -2.08 17.84
N GLU A 293 -14.42 -2.78 18.08
CA GLU A 293 -14.49 -3.87 19.03
C GLU A 293 -13.55 -5.01 18.63
N LYS A 294 -13.50 -5.36 17.35
CA LYS A 294 -12.57 -6.37 16.82
C LYS A 294 -11.11 -5.90 16.88
N PHE A 295 -10.86 -4.63 16.59
CA PHE A 295 -9.55 -4.02 16.74
C PHE A 295 -9.08 -4.08 18.21
N ALA A 296 -9.91 -3.59 19.14
CA ALA A 296 -9.63 -3.59 20.56
C ALA A 296 -9.36 -5.02 21.09
N ALA A 297 -10.14 -6.00 20.64
CA ALA A 297 -9.92 -7.41 20.99
C ALA A 297 -8.55 -7.94 20.53
N LYS A 298 -8.10 -7.60 19.30
CA LYS A 298 -6.77 -8.00 18.78
C LYS A 298 -5.64 -7.29 19.56
N VAL A 299 -5.82 -6.01 19.89
CA VAL A 299 -4.85 -5.29 20.73
C VAL A 299 -4.77 -5.93 22.12
N LYS A 300 -5.91 -6.16 22.77
CA LYS A 300 -5.94 -6.82 24.08
C LYS A 300 -5.31 -8.21 24.05
N TYR A 301 -5.56 -8.99 22.99
CA TYR A 301 -4.96 -10.30 22.81
C TYR A 301 -3.42 -10.25 22.84
N LEU A 302 -2.78 -9.24 22.23
CA LEU A 302 -1.33 -9.07 22.31
C LEU A 302 -0.86 -8.76 23.74
N PHE A 303 -1.64 -8.00 24.50
CA PHE A 303 -1.30 -7.68 25.89
C PHE A 303 -1.49 -8.87 26.84
N ASP A 304 -2.46 -9.74 26.56
CA ASP A 304 -2.65 -10.99 27.29
C ASP A 304 -1.57 -12.05 26.95
N ASN A 305 -0.89 -11.92 25.79
CA ASN A 305 0.08 -12.88 25.25
C ASN A 305 1.35 -12.16 24.78
N LYS A 306 1.99 -11.39 25.65
CA LYS A 306 3.13 -10.51 25.30
C LYS A 306 4.29 -11.25 24.63
N GLU A 307 4.48 -12.50 24.97
CA GLU A 307 5.56 -13.36 24.47
C GLU A 307 5.50 -13.60 22.96
N ILE A 308 4.32 -13.43 22.33
CA ILE A 308 4.21 -13.59 20.86
C ILE A 308 4.62 -12.35 20.09
N ILE A 309 4.69 -11.17 20.71
CA ILE A 309 4.96 -9.88 20.05
C ILE A 309 6.30 -9.90 19.31
N PRO A 310 7.44 -10.29 19.93
CA PRO A 310 8.72 -10.32 19.23
C PRO A 310 8.73 -11.26 18.01
N GLU A 311 8.07 -12.42 18.14
CA GLU A 311 8.03 -13.41 17.05
C GLU A 311 7.16 -12.92 15.88
N LEU A 312 6.00 -12.29 16.15
CA LEU A 312 5.17 -11.67 15.11
C LEU A 312 5.94 -10.58 14.38
N GLY A 313 6.64 -9.71 15.11
CA GLY A 313 7.47 -8.64 14.54
C GLY A 313 8.61 -9.16 13.69
N LYS A 314 9.32 -10.19 14.14
CA LYS A 314 10.38 -10.86 13.38
C LYS A 314 9.86 -11.42 12.07
N ARG A 315 8.74 -12.17 12.10
CA ARG A 315 8.13 -12.75 10.89
C ARG A 315 7.58 -11.68 9.95
N ALA A 316 7.08 -10.55 10.50
CA ALA A 316 6.68 -9.40 9.72
C ALA A 316 7.88 -8.85 8.92
N GLN A 317 9.01 -8.63 9.59
CA GLN A 317 10.25 -8.16 8.97
C GLN A 317 10.79 -9.12 7.91
N GLU A 318 10.80 -10.43 8.21
CA GLU A 318 11.21 -11.47 7.26
C GLU A 318 10.32 -11.47 6.00
N THR A 319 9.03 -11.23 6.14
CA THR A 319 8.07 -11.13 5.02
C THR A 319 8.45 -9.99 4.07
N ILE A 320 8.79 -8.82 4.59
CA ILE A 320 9.20 -7.68 3.76
C ILE A 320 10.59 -7.94 3.18
N ASN A 321 11.57 -8.30 3.99
CA ASN A 321 12.96 -8.44 3.55
C ASN A 321 13.17 -9.56 2.51
N ASN A 322 12.39 -10.65 2.61
CA ASN A 322 12.59 -11.82 1.75
C ASN A 322 11.59 -11.94 0.60
N LYS A 323 10.46 -11.19 0.63
CA LYS A 323 9.39 -11.36 -0.36
C LYS A 323 8.83 -10.04 -0.89
N TRP A 324 8.39 -9.14 -0.02
CA TRP A 324 7.64 -7.94 -0.41
C TRP A 324 8.52 -6.68 -0.46
N ASN A 325 9.59 -6.72 -1.24
CA ASN A 325 10.51 -5.60 -1.45
C ASN A 325 10.75 -5.33 -2.94
N ALA A 326 11.32 -4.17 -3.25
CA ALA A 326 11.58 -3.74 -4.62
C ALA A 326 12.48 -4.70 -5.41
N LYS A 327 13.49 -5.31 -4.75
CA LYS A 327 14.42 -6.25 -5.38
C LYS A 327 13.70 -7.51 -5.83
N CYS A 328 12.89 -8.12 -4.96
CA CYS A 328 12.10 -9.30 -5.29
C CYS A 328 11.07 -9.01 -6.37
N ALA A 329 10.36 -7.87 -6.27
CA ALA A 329 9.37 -7.46 -7.24
C ALA A 329 9.98 -7.26 -8.64
N ALA A 330 11.12 -6.58 -8.72
CA ALA A 330 11.84 -6.37 -9.99
C ALA A 330 12.36 -7.70 -10.58
N ALA A 331 12.91 -8.59 -9.75
CA ALA A 331 13.38 -9.90 -10.19
C ALA A 331 12.27 -10.73 -10.82
N GLU A 332 11.13 -10.83 -10.13
CA GLU A 332 9.98 -11.60 -10.63
C GLU A 332 9.37 -10.98 -11.89
N LEU A 333 9.29 -9.64 -11.97
CA LEU A 333 8.82 -8.95 -13.16
C LEU A 333 9.74 -9.22 -14.36
N ILE A 334 11.04 -9.07 -14.20
CA ILE A 334 12.03 -9.30 -15.27
C ILE A 334 11.99 -10.77 -15.73
N ARG A 335 11.95 -11.72 -14.78
CA ARG A 335 11.82 -13.14 -15.10
C ARG A 335 10.55 -13.41 -15.93
N PHE A 336 9.42 -12.90 -15.48
CA PHE A 336 8.12 -13.03 -16.16
C PHE A 336 8.17 -12.46 -17.58
N CYS A 337 8.77 -11.28 -17.77
CA CYS A 337 8.90 -10.64 -19.07
C CYS A 337 9.80 -11.45 -20.02
N ARG A 338 10.95 -11.96 -19.51
CA ARG A 338 11.85 -12.80 -20.31
C ARG A 338 11.19 -14.08 -20.80
N GLU A 339 10.39 -14.73 -19.97
CA GLU A 339 9.64 -15.94 -20.36
C GLU A 339 8.60 -15.61 -21.45
N LEU A 340 7.85 -14.50 -21.31
CA LEU A 340 6.92 -14.03 -22.34
C LEU A 340 7.61 -13.71 -23.67
N MET A 341 8.75 -13.01 -23.63
CA MET A 341 9.53 -12.65 -24.82
C MET A 341 10.10 -13.90 -25.53
N ALA A 342 10.38 -14.96 -24.75
CA ALA A 342 10.79 -16.25 -25.27
C ALA A 342 9.61 -17.10 -25.81
N GLY A 343 8.38 -16.57 -25.82
CA GLY A 343 7.18 -17.28 -26.28
C GLY A 343 6.72 -18.40 -25.33
N LYS A 344 7.12 -18.35 -24.05
CA LYS A 344 6.73 -19.32 -23.02
C LYS A 344 5.58 -18.78 -22.20
N ASP A 345 4.77 -19.70 -21.64
CA ASP A 345 3.83 -19.34 -20.60
C ASP A 345 4.59 -19.15 -19.27
N PRO A 346 4.58 -17.94 -18.68
CA PRO A 346 5.35 -17.69 -17.48
C PRO A 346 4.86 -18.51 -16.28
N VAL A 347 5.80 -19.14 -15.59
CA VAL A 347 5.51 -19.81 -14.32
C VAL A 347 5.37 -18.75 -13.24
N MET A 348 4.18 -18.60 -12.68
CA MET A 348 3.92 -17.62 -11.63
C MET A 348 4.37 -18.13 -10.25
N ALA A 349 4.90 -17.22 -9.42
CA ALA A 349 5.13 -17.52 -8.02
C ALA A 349 3.81 -17.85 -7.30
N LEU A 350 3.87 -18.66 -6.25
CA LEU A 350 2.69 -19.03 -5.46
C LEU A 350 2.18 -17.85 -4.62
N ASP A 351 3.09 -16.96 -4.19
CA ASP A 351 2.79 -15.78 -3.39
C ASP A 351 3.85 -14.68 -3.62
N GLY A 352 3.55 -13.45 -3.17
CA GLY A 352 4.41 -12.30 -3.36
C GLY A 352 4.09 -11.49 -4.63
N PRO A 353 4.92 -10.50 -4.96
CA PRO A 353 4.79 -9.72 -6.18
C PRO A 353 4.80 -10.63 -7.42
N MET A 354 4.03 -10.27 -8.45
CA MET A 354 3.85 -11.04 -9.70
C MET A 354 3.15 -12.40 -9.56
N SER A 355 2.72 -12.82 -8.36
CA SER A 355 1.82 -13.96 -8.20
C SER A 355 0.38 -13.59 -8.64
N PRO A 356 -0.49 -14.56 -9.00
CA PRO A 356 -1.86 -14.28 -9.42
C PRO A 356 -2.66 -13.52 -8.36
N ALA A 357 -3.27 -12.40 -8.74
CA ALA A 357 -4.16 -11.65 -7.86
C ALA A 357 -5.53 -12.35 -7.77
N LYS A 358 -5.86 -12.87 -6.58
CA LYS A 358 -7.17 -13.47 -6.32
C LYS A 358 -8.28 -12.41 -6.32
N VAL A 359 -9.46 -12.79 -6.81
CA VAL A 359 -10.65 -11.95 -6.74
C VAL A 359 -11.25 -12.08 -5.34
N LEU A 360 -11.07 -11.07 -4.51
CA LEU A 360 -11.64 -11.00 -3.16
C LEU A 360 -12.87 -10.09 -3.15
N THR A 361 -13.83 -10.38 -2.29
CA THR A 361 -14.97 -9.47 -2.06
C THR A 361 -14.45 -8.22 -1.38
N PRO A 362 -14.62 -7.02 -1.99
CA PRO A 362 -14.12 -5.80 -1.40
C PRO A 362 -14.94 -5.40 -0.17
N PRO A 363 -14.31 -4.84 0.86
CA PRO A 363 -15.01 -4.28 2.01
C PRO A 363 -15.82 -3.03 1.63
N GLY A 364 -16.79 -2.67 2.45
CA GLY A 364 -17.50 -1.40 2.35
C GLY A 364 -18.63 -1.31 1.33
N PHE A 365 -18.84 -2.31 0.46
CA PHE A 365 -19.87 -2.23 -0.60
C PHE A 365 -21.29 -1.96 -0.05
N ILE A 366 -21.77 -2.77 0.87
CA ILE A 366 -23.10 -2.62 1.47
C ILE A 366 -23.16 -1.37 2.35
N ARG A 367 -22.13 -1.14 3.15
CA ARG A 367 -22.02 0.04 4.01
C ARG A 367 -22.09 1.34 3.22
N THR A 368 -21.35 1.44 2.10
CA THR A 368 -21.39 2.62 1.23
C THR A 368 -22.79 2.85 0.64
N LEU A 369 -23.51 1.77 0.29
CA LEU A 369 -24.90 1.89 -0.16
C LEU A 369 -25.82 2.38 0.96
N GLN A 370 -25.71 1.85 2.16
CA GLN A 370 -26.47 2.26 3.33
C GLN A 370 -26.24 3.74 3.67
N GLU A 371 -24.96 4.14 3.79
CA GLU A 371 -24.57 5.52 4.09
C GLU A 371 -25.09 6.51 3.04
N LYS A 372 -25.01 6.18 1.74
CA LYS A 372 -25.47 7.06 0.66
C LYS A 372 -27.00 7.09 0.45
N ASN A 373 -27.68 6.03 0.83
CA ASN A 373 -29.14 5.96 0.71
C ASN A 373 -29.86 6.23 2.03
N HIS A 374 -29.15 6.64 3.09
CA HIS A 374 -29.70 6.84 4.43
C HIS A 374 -30.52 5.63 4.93
N LEU A 375 -30.13 4.44 4.52
CA LEU A 375 -30.71 3.20 5.04
C LEU A 375 -29.99 2.87 6.36
N GLU A 376 -30.70 3.06 7.47
CA GLU A 376 -30.27 2.63 8.80
C GLU A 376 -30.26 1.10 8.97
#